data_df7f7f9badbbae1b062e0fad1627f667
#
_entry.id   df7f7f9badbbae1b062e0fad1627f667
#
_cell.length_a   1.000
_cell.length_b   1.000
_cell.length_c   1.000
_cell.angle_alpha   90.00
_cell.angle_beta   90.00
_cell.angle_gamma   90.00
#
_symmetry.space_group_name_H-M   'P 1'
#
loop_
_entity.id
_entity.type
_entity.pdbx_description
1 polymer ?
#
loop_
_entity_poly.entity_id
_entity_poly.type
_entity_poly.pdbx_seq_one_letter_code
_entity_poly.pdbx_strand_id
1 'polypeptide(L)'
;RFICINFENMQYAHLQTAQNLHSEILERAAEIKGKVYLFFDEIQEVTDWEKCINSLRVSLDCDIYITGSNAKLLSGELATYLGGRYVEFVIYPFSFAEFLELYRQKMPDETETLAFQKYLLLGGMPYLANLSYEEEPSRQYLTDVFNSVQLKDIVRRNKIRDIDLLERIVAYVMANIGTTFSASSVAKFFKSEHRVVAAETI
;
A
#
# COMPACT_ATOMS: atom_id res chain seq x y z
N ARG A 1 18.63 -10.97 17.61
CA ARG A 1 18.21 -9.59 17.92
C ARG A 1 17.68 -8.93 16.67
N PHE A 2 16.80 -7.90 16.79
CA PHE A 2 16.19 -7.23 15.66
C PHE A 2 16.36 -5.72 15.74
N ILE A 3 16.44 -5.08 14.58
CA ILE A 3 16.45 -3.63 14.39
C ILE A 3 15.22 -3.27 13.56
N CYS A 4 14.34 -2.42 14.10
CA CYS A 4 13.13 -1.97 13.44
C CYS A 4 13.23 -0.47 13.19
N ILE A 5 12.96 -0.04 11.96
CA ILE A 5 12.92 1.38 11.56
C ILE A 5 11.67 1.59 10.71
N ASN A 6 10.84 2.56 11.10
CA ASN A 6 9.73 3.05 10.29
C ASN A 6 10.12 4.44 9.75
N PHE A 7 10.23 4.58 8.44
CA PHE A 7 10.72 5.80 7.77
C PHE A 7 9.68 6.92 7.69
N GLU A 8 8.41 6.68 8.07
CA GLU A 8 7.45 7.76 8.31
C GLU A 8 7.69 8.47 9.65
N ASN A 9 8.47 7.88 10.56
CA ASN A 9 8.77 8.49 11.84
C ASN A 9 9.91 9.51 11.70
N MET A 10 9.63 10.77 12.05
CA MET A 10 10.57 11.89 11.96
C MET A 10 11.90 11.68 12.69
N GLN A 11 11.94 10.83 13.71
CA GLN A 11 13.21 10.48 14.39
C GLN A 11 14.23 9.84 13.46
N TYR A 12 13.78 9.22 12.35
CA TYR A 12 14.62 8.57 11.34
C TYR A 12 14.80 9.39 10.06
N ALA A 13 14.35 10.65 10.03
CA ALA A 13 14.47 11.50 8.84
C ALA A 13 15.91 11.65 8.34
N HIS A 14 16.90 11.58 9.24
CA HIS A 14 18.33 11.60 8.90
C HIS A 14 18.83 10.34 8.17
N LEU A 15 18.04 9.25 8.16
CA LEU A 15 18.39 7.96 7.53
C LEU A 15 17.78 7.78 6.12
N GLN A 16 17.17 8.82 5.55
CA GLN A 16 16.50 8.75 4.24
C GLN A 16 17.46 8.72 3.03
N THR A 17 18.72 8.33 3.24
CA THR A 17 19.69 8.02 2.17
C THR A 17 20.32 6.65 2.39
N ALA A 18 20.66 5.95 1.31
CA ALA A 18 21.29 4.63 1.37
C ALA A 18 22.56 4.63 2.25
N GLN A 19 23.40 5.68 2.17
CA GLN A 19 24.65 5.78 2.94
C GLN A 19 24.39 5.93 4.43
N ASN A 20 23.50 6.85 4.82
CA ASN A 20 23.20 7.09 6.23
C ASN A 20 22.56 5.84 6.86
N LEU A 21 21.57 5.23 6.18
CA LEU A 21 20.95 4.01 6.64
C LEU A 21 21.99 2.87 6.79
N HIS A 22 22.82 2.66 5.79
CA HIS A 22 23.84 1.62 5.80
C HIS A 22 24.81 1.78 6.99
N SER A 23 25.34 2.99 7.21
CA SER A 23 26.27 3.28 8.33
C SER A 23 25.61 3.04 9.69
N GLU A 24 24.39 3.52 9.87
CA GLU A 24 23.61 3.34 11.11
C GLU A 24 23.35 1.87 11.42
N ILE A 25 22.98 1.08 10.39
CA ILE A 25 22.74 -0.36 10.58
C ILE A 25 24.03 -1.10 10.95
N LEU A 26 25.17 -0.79 10.31
CA LEU A 26 26.44 -1.41 10.65
C LEU A 26 26.85 -1.08 12.10
N GLU A 27 26.68 0.16 12.54
CA GLU A 27 26.98 0.59 13.90
C GLU A 27 26.11 -0.16 14.92
N ARG A 28 24.79 -0.20 14.73
CA ARG A 28 23.87 -0.96 15.61
C ARG A 28 24.13 -2.46 15.59
N ALA A 29 24.51 -3.00 14.44
CA ALA A 29 24.79 -4.42 14.28
C ALA A 29 26.11 -4.85 14.94
N ALA A 30 27.08 -3.97 15.05
CA ALA A 30 28.39 -4.26 15.66
C ALA A 30 28.28 -4.73 17.13
N GLU A 31 27.26 -4.32 17.84
CA GLU A 31 26.98 -4.74 19.22
C GLU A 31 26.20 -6.06 19.32
N ILE A 32 25.75 -6.61 18.19
CA ILE A 32 24.89 -7.80 18.14
C ILE A 32 25.74 -9.03 17.81
N LYS A 33 25.76 -10.01 18.70
CA LYS A 33 26.37 -11.31 18.41
C LYS A 33 25.36 -12.23 17.70
N GLY A 34 25.76 -12.77 16.56
CA GLY A 34 24.97 -13.70 15.73
C GLY A 34 24.09 -12.97 14.72
N LYS A 35 23.09 -13.70 14.22
CA LYS A 35 22.21 -13.23 13.13
C LYS A 35 21.37 -12.03 13.55
N VAL A 36 21.28 -11.03 12.66
CA VAL A 36 20.51 -9.80 12.83
C VAL A 36 19.24 -9.87 11.98
N TYR A 37 18.12 -9.46 12.54
CA TYR A 37 16.86 -9.32 11.82
C TYR A 37 16.55 -7.84 11.64
N LEU A 38 16.46 -7.41 10.39
CA LEU A 38 16.23 -6.01 10.02
C LEU A 38 14.79 -5.86 9.50
N PHE A 39 14.05 -4.91 10.07
CA PHE A 39 12.69 -4.58 9.66
C PHE A 39 12.65 -3.11 9.25
N PHE A 40 12.37 -2.85 7.97
CA PHE A 40 12.30 -1.53 7.38
C PHE A 40 10.89 -1.30 6.86
N ASP A 41 10.16 -0.42 7.52
CA ASP A 41 8.81 -0.05 7.18
C ASP A 41 8.82 1.24 6.34
N GLU A 42 8.06 1.25 5.24
CA GLU A 42 8.02 2.33 4.24
C GLU A 42 9.41 2.65 3.63
N ILE A 43 10.12 1.59 3.23
CA ILE A 43 11.53 1.68 2.74
C ILE A 43 11.69 2.61 1.53
N GLN A 44 10.63 2.84 0.73
CA GLN A 44 10.66 3.73 -0.42
C GLN A 44 10.93 5.20 -0.07
N GLU A 45 10.83 5.58 1.20
CA GLU A 45 11.22 6.91 1.69
C GLU A 45 12.75 7.11 1.72
N VAL A 46 13.51 6.02 1.58
CA VAL A 46 14.98 6.06 1.52
C VAL A 46 15.45 6.10 0.07
N THR A 47 16.21 7.12 -0.29
CA THR A 47 16.80 7.23 -1.63
C THR A 47 17.85 6.13 -1.85
N ASP A 48 17.78 5.44 -3.00
CA ASP A 48 18.71 4.35 -3.38
C ASP A 48 18.72 3.18 -2.37
N TRP A 49 17.62 2.93 -1.67
CA TRP A 49 17.50 1.91 -0.62
C TRP A 49 17.95 0.52 -1.10
N GLU A 50 17.74 0.18 -2.37
CA GLU A 50 18.10 -1.11 -2.96
C GLU A 50 19.62 -1.36 -2.86
N LYS A 51 20.43 -0.30 -3.04
CA LYS A 51 21.89 -0.39 -2.89
C LYS A 51 22.27 -0.68 -1.44
N CYS A 52 21.57 -0.05 -0.49
CA CYS A 52 21.76 -0.30 0.94
C CYS A 52 21.44 -1.75 1.29
N ILE A 53 20.25 -2.26 0.87
CA ILE A 53 19.83 -3.64 1.14
C ILE A 53 20.83 -4.65 0.57
N ASN A 54 21.25 -4.46 -0.68
CA ASN A 54 22.22 -5.36 -1.30
C ASN A 54 23.59 -5.34 -0.56
N SER A 55 24.04 -4.18 -0.10
CA SER A 55 25.28 -4.02 0.67
C SER A 55 25.18 -4.69 2.03
N LEU A 56 24.10 -4.49 2.78
CA LEU A 56 23.88 -5.10 4.09
C LEU A 56 23.87 -6.63 4.02
N ARG A 57 23.27 -7.21 2.98
CA ARG A 57 23.26 -8.67 2.75
C ARG A 57 24.65 -9.27 2.52
N VAL A 58 25.61 -8.48 2.03
CA VAL A 58 26.99 -8.90 1.84
C VAL A 58 27.79 -8.70 3.13
N SER A 59 27.51 -7.65 3.89
CA SER A 59 28.30 -7.21 5.04
C SER A 59 27.88 -7.87 6.35
N LEU A 60 26.66 -8.38 6.46
CA LEU A 60 26.08 -8.92 7.69
C LEU A 60 25.45 -10.30 7.48
N ASP A 61 25.52 -11.14 8.50
CA ASP A 61 24.64 -12.31 8.61
C ASP A 61 23.24 -11.82 9.07
N CYS A 62 22.36 -11.54 8.12
CA CYS A 62 21.07 -10.94 8.43
C CYS A 62 19.92 -11.48 7.55
N ASP A 63 18.70 -11.43 8.11
CA ASP A 63 17.45 -11.48 7.35
C ASP A 63 16.85 -10.08 7.31
N ILE A 64 16.41 -9.66 6.14
CA ILE A 64 15.86 -8.31 5.93
C ILE A 64 14.41 -8.42 5.49
N TYR A 65 13.53 -7.75 6.23
CA TYR A 65 12.11 -7.62 5.97
C TYR A 65 11.83 -6.17 5.62
N ILE A 66 11.23 -5.94 4.46
CA ILE A 66 10.88 -4.61 3.99
C ILE A 66 9.38 -4.53 3.72
N THR A 67 8.78 -3.41 4.08
CA THR A 67 7.42 -3.07 3.67
C THR A 67 7.43 -1.78 2.87
N GLY A 68 6.36 -1.55 2.14
CA GLY A 68 6.11 -0.29 1.47
C GLY A 68 4.83 -0.32 0.67
N SER A 69 4.17 0.83 0.62
CA SER A 69 2.91 1.05 -0.10
C SER A 69 3.12 1.35 -1.59
N ASN A 70 4.37 1.35 -2.06
CA ASN A 70 4.72 1.82 -3.39
C ASN A 70 4.59 0.73 -4.46
N ALA A 71 3.92 1.03 -5.60
CA ALA A 71 3.88 0.17 -6.77
C ALA A 71 5.27 -0.15 -7.37
N LYS A 72 6.33 0.61 -7.04
CA LYS A 72 7.71 0.23 -7.37
C LYS A 72 8.16 -1.01 -6.61
N LEU A 73 7.69 -1.20 -5.37
CA LEU A 73 7.87 -2.45 -4.63
C LEU A 73 7.01 -3.59 -5.20
N LEU A 74 5.91 -3.26 -5.88
CA LEU A 74 4.99 -4.21 -6.52
C LEU A 74 5.32 -4.46 -7.99
N SER A 75 6.26 -3.71 -8.58
CA SER A 75 6.64 -3.86 -9.98
C SER A 75 7.78 -4.86 -10.14
N GLY A 76 7.85 -5.52 -11.33
CA GLY A 76 8.96 -6.39 -11.70
C GLY A 76 10.35 -5.74 -11.65
N GLU A 77 10.44 -4.43 -11.42
CA GLU A 77 11.69 -3.71 -11.18
C GLU A 77 12.39 -4.20 -9.91
N LEU A 78 11.64 -4.61 -8.87
CA LEU A 78 12.20 -5.23 -7.66
C LEU A 78 13.03 -6.47 -7.99
N ALA A 79 12.55 -7.29 -8.91
CA ALA A 79 13.28 -8.47 -9.38
C ALA A 79 14.62 -8.09 -10.01
N THR A 80 14.70 -6.94 -10.69
CA THR A 80 15.92 -6.43 -11.29
C THR A 80 16.87 -5.90 -10.23
N TYR A 81 16.40 -5.09 -9.29
CA TYR A 81 17.21 -4.45 -8.26
C TYR A 81 17.74 -5.43 -7.21
N LEU A 82 16.92 -6.38 -6.79
CA LEU A 82 17.28 -7.38 -5.77
C LEU A 82 17.77 -8.70 -6.38
N GLY A 83 17.85 -8.80 -7.73
CA GLY A 83 18.35 -9.98 -8.43
C GLY A 83 17.57 -11.25 -8.14
N GLY A 84 16.25 -11.16 -7.94
CA GLY A 84 15.38 -12.30 -7.64
C GLY A 84 15.62 -12.96 -6.27
N ARG A 85 16.38 -12.32 -5.37
CA ARG A 85 16.76 -12.90 -4.07
C ARG A 85 15.86 -12.40 -2.94
N TYR A 86 14.55 -12.48 -3.13
CA TYR A 86 13.52 -12.11 -2.15
C TYR A 86 12.32 -13.07 -2.24
N VAL A 87 11.53 -13.08 -1.19
CA VAL A 87 10.22 -13.71 -1.15
C VAL A 87 9.20 -12.61 -0.91
N GLU A 88 8.18 -12.54 -1.75
CA GLU A 88 7.11 -11.57 -1.64
C GLU A 88 5.94 -12.14 -0.85
N PHE A 89 5.46 -11.37 0.12
CA PHE A 89 4.24 -11.64 0.87
C PHE A 89 3.23 -10.55 0.55
N VAL A 90 2.18 -10.89 -0.19
CA VAL A 90 1.09 -9.97 -0.51
C VAL A 90 0.07 -10.01 0.62
N ILE A 91 -0.17 -8.85 1.24
CA ILE A 91 -1.16 -8.71 2.32
C ILE A 91 -2.42 -8.09 1.72
N TYR A 92 -3.50 -8.84 1.77
CA TYR A 92 -4.83 -8.40 1.31
C TYR A 92 -5.68 -7.92 2.49
N PRO A 93 -6.72 -7.11 2.23
CA PRO A 93 -7.82 -6.95 3.18
C PRO A 93 -8.39 -8.31 3.57
N PHE A 94 -9.04 -8.39 4.72
CA PHE A 94 -9.62 -9.65 5.20
C PHE A 94 -10.55 -10.29 4.17
N SER A 95 -10.40 -11.59 3.96
CA SER A 95 -11.42 -12.43 3.36
C SER A 95 -12.66 -12.46 4.27
N PHE A 96 -13.80 -12.94 3.76
CA PHE A 96 -15.01 -13.05 4.60
C PHE A 96 -14.79 -13.95 5.83
N ALA A 97 -14.00 -15.01 5.70
CA ALA A 97 -13.72 -15.89 6.82
C ALA A 97 -12.95 -15.19 7.95
N GLU A 98 -11.91 -14.43 7.61
CA GLU A 98 -11.12 -13.63 8.57
C GLU A 98 -11.94 -12.48 9.15
N PHE A 99 -12.74 -11.80 8.31
CA PHE A 99 -13.69 -10.78 8.75
C PHE A 99 -14.70 -11.34 9.75
N LEU A 100 -15.30 -12.50 9.46
CA LEU A 100 -16.31 -13.14 10.30
C LEU A 100 -15.75 -13.51 11.68
N GLU A 101 -14.50 -13.98 11.75
CA GLU A 101 -13.85 -14.31 13.02
C GLU A 101 -13.72 -13.07 13.91
N LEU A 102 -13.27 -11.95 13.35
CA LEU A 102 -13.16 -10.69 14.08
C LEU A 102 -14.53 -10.06 14.38
N TYR A 103 -15.48 -10.18 13.45
CA TYR A 103 -16.85 -9.68 13.60
C TYR A 103 -17.56 -10.34 14.78
N ARG A 104 -17.48 -11.66 14.91
CA ARG A 104 -18.07 -12.42 16.02
C ARG A 104 -17.54 -12.01 17.39
N GLN A 105 -16.28 -11.57 17.47
CA GLN A 105 -15.71 -11.05 18.72
C GLN A 105 -16.33 -9.73 19.14
N LYS A 106 -16.75 -8.91 18.18
CA LYS A 106 -17.33 -7.57 18.42
C LYS A 106 -18.85 -7.59 18.51
N MET A 107 -19.49 -8.49 17.74
CA MET A 107 -20.94 -8.59 17.55
C MET A 107 -21.38 -10.04 17.78
N PRO A 108 -21.26 -10.57 19.01
CA PRO A 108 -21.48 -12.00 19.28
C PRO A 108 -22.93 -12.46 19.05
N ASP A 109 -23.89 -11.56 19.17
CA ASP A 109 -25.33 -11.87 19.03
C ASP A 109 -25.85 -11.74 17.58
N GLU A 110 -25.00 -11.27 16.63
CA GLU A 110 -25.41 -11.11 15.25
C GLU A 110 -25.21 -12.39 14.43
N THR A 111 -26.09 -12.57 13.45
CA THR A 111 -26.06 -13.74 12.58
C THR A 111 -24.96 -13.63 11.51
N GLU A 112 -24.51 -14.78 11.00
CA GLU A 112 -23.53 -14.82 9.90
C GLU A 112 -24.06 -14.15 8.64
N THR A 113 -25.37 -14.21 8.41
CA THR A 113 -26.02 -13.52 7.27
C THR A 113 -25.86 -11.99 7.37
N LEU A 114 -26.05 -11.43 8.56
CA LEU A 114 -25.83 -9.99 8.79
C LEU A 114 -24.34 -9.63 8.66
N ALA A 115 -23.46 -10.47 9.18
CA ALA A 115 -22.01 -10.30 8.99
C ALA A 115 -21.64 -10.28 7.50
N PHE A 116 -22.20 -11.18 6.70
CA PHE A 116 -21.95 -11.22 5.25
C PHE A 116 -22.48 -9.96 4.54
N GLN A 117 -23.68 -9.49 4.90
CA GLN A 117 -24.21 -8.23 4.37
C GLN A 117 -23.30 -7.03 4.71
N LYS A 118 -22.81 -6.97 5.94
CA LYS A 118 -21.84 -5.95 6.35
C LYS A 118 -20.52 -6.05 5.57
N TYR A 119 -20.03 -7.26 5.37
CA TYR A 119 -18.82 -7.49 4.57
C TYR A 119 -19.00 -7.04 3.11
N LEU A 120 -20.14 -7.33 2.48
CA LEU A 120 -20.43 -6.86 1.12
C LEU A 120 -20.51 -5.33 1.03
N LEU A 121 -21.01 -4.68 2.09
CA LEU A 121 -21.17 -3.23 2.13
C LEU A 121 -19.86 -2.49 2.43
N LEU A 122 -19.09 -2.98 3.39
CA LEU A 122 -17.94 -2.27 3.98
C LEU A 122 -16.59 -2.86 3.56
N GLY A 123 -16.57 -4.08 3.04
CA GLY A 123 -15.33 -4.79 2.70
C GLY A 123 -14.57 -5.32 3.91
N GLY A 124 -13.30 -5.72 3.67
CA GLY A 124 -12.46 -6.44 4.64
C GLY A 124 -11.36 -5.61 5.30
N MET A 125 -11.47 -4.27 5.38
CA MET A 125 -10.44 -3.47 6.05
C MET A 125 -10.43 -3.74 7.54
N PRO A 126 -9.28 -4.15 8.14
CA PRO A 126 -9.21 -4.57 9.56
C PRO A 126 -9.66 -3.49 10.55
N TYR A 127 -9.39 -2.23 10.24
CA TYR A 127 -9.72 -1.10 11.13
C TYR A 127 -11.22 -0.91 11.36
N LEU A 128 -12.08 -1.45 10.49
CA LEU A 128 -13.55 -1.40 10.63
C LEU A 128 -14.03 -2.01 11.95
N ALA A 129 -13.29 -2.99 12.50
CA ALA A 129 -13.58 -3.55 13.81
C ALA A 129 -13.47 -2.55 14.97
N ASN A 130 -12.61 -1.52 14.83
CA ASN A 130 -12.48 -0.46 15.82
C ASN A 130 -13.64 0.55 15.75
N LEU A 131 -14.35 0.58 14.62
CA LEU A 131 -15.55 1.39 14.39
C LEU A 131 -16.83 0.59 14.67
N SER A 132 -16.70 -0.61 15.24
CA SER A 132 -17.82 -1.52 15.53
C SER A 132 -18.72 -1.78 14.30
N TYR A 133 -18.13 -1.67 13.11
CA TYR A 133 -18.84 -1.83 11.82
C TYR A 133 -20.08 -0.91 11.66
N GLU A 134 -20.11 0.21 12.39
CA GLU A 134 -21.14 1.22 12.21
C GLU A 134 -21.03 1.85 10.82
N GLU A 135 -22.15 2.01 10.13
CA GLU A 135 -22.16 2.32 8.70
C GLU A 135 -21.54 3.69 8.41
N GLU A 136 -21.98 4.73 9.10
CA GLU A 136 -21.53 6.10 8.81
C GLU A 136 -20.03 6.30 9.12
N PRO A 137 -19.49 5.95 10.33
CA PRO A 137 -18.08 6.05 10.61
C PRO A 137 -17.22 5.17 9.68
N SER A 138 -17.71 3.98 9.32
CA SER A 138 -17.01 3.07 8.43
C SER A 138 -16.92 3.63 7.01
N ARG A 139 -17.99 4.21 6.47
CA ARG A 139 -17.99 4.86 5.16
C ARG A 139 -17.04 6.06 5.13
N GLN A 140 -17.07 6.89 6.17
CA GLN A 140 -16.14 8.02 6.28
C GLN A 140 -14.68 7.55 6.26
N TYR A 141 -14.34 6.56 7.09
CA TYR A 141 -13.00 5.96 7.12
C TYR A 141 -12.57 5.41 5.74
N LEU A 142 -13.44 4.65 5.07
CA LEU A 142 -13.13 4.08 3.76
C LEU A 142 -12.93 5.18 2.70
N THR A 143 -13.72 6.25 2.76
CA THR A 143 -13.57 7.41 1.88
C THR A 143 -12.23 8.11 2.12
N ASP A 144 -11.84 8.29 3.37
CA ASP A 144 -10.58 8.94 3.72
C ASP A 144 -9.37 8.09 3.29
N VAL A 145 -9.43 6.77 3.46
CA VAL A 145 -8.40 5.83 2.96
C VAL A 145 -8.30 5.92 1.44
N PHE A 146 -9.43 5.85 0.74
CA PHE A 146 -9.49 5.93 -0.71
C PHE A 146 -8.87 7.24 -1.24
N ASN A 147 -9.28 8.38 -0.67
CA ASN A 147 -8.75 9.68 -1.04
C ASN A 147 -7.24 9.79 -0.74
N SER A 148 -6.79 9.25 0.39
CA SER A 148 -5.36 9.24 0.75
C SER A 148 -4.54 8.44 -0.26
N VAL A 149 -5.00 7.25 -0.66
CA VAL A 149 -4.35 6.42 -1.68
C VAL A 149 -4.33 7.14 -3.02
N GLN A 150 -5.45 7.73 -3.46
CA GLN A 150 -5.47 8.51 -4.71
C GLN A 150 -4.46 9.65 -4.70
N LEU A 151 -4.47 10.48 -3.66
CA LEU A 151 -3.63 11.67 -3.59
C LEU A 151 -2.14 11.33 -3.43
N LYS A 152 -1.80 10.44 -2.49
CA LYS A 152 -0.40 10.07 -2.23
C LYS A 152 0.19 9.22 -3.35
N ASP A 153 -0.51 8.15 -3.71
CA ASP A 153 0.08 7.11 -4.54
C ASP A 153 -0.12 7.33 -6.04
N ILE A 154 -1.24 7.88 -6.45
CA ILE A 154 -1.53 8.06 -7.87
C ILE A 154 -1.12 9.46 -8.33
N VAL A 155 -1.67 10.50 -7.69
CA VAL A 155 -1.47 11.89 -8.16
C VAL A 155 -0.02 12.34 -7.97
N ARG A 156 0.52 12.18 -6.76
CA ARG A 156 1.88 12.64 -6.44
C ARG A 156 2.95 11.87 -7.23
N ARG A 157 2.80 10.55 -7.31
CA ARG A 157 3.75 9.68 -8.01
C ARG A 157 3.80 9.91 -9.51
N ASN A 158 2.63 9.99 -10.14
CA ASN A 158 2.52 10.13 -11.59
C ASN A 158 2.51 11.60 -12.04
N LYS A 159 2.68 12.56 -11.08
CA LYS A 159 2.65 14.00 -11.35
C LYS A 159 1.39 14.43 -12.11
N ILE A 160 0.25 13.82 -11.75
CA ILE A 160 -1.03 14.10 -12.39
C ILE A 160 -1.43 15.53 -12.05
N ARG A 161 -1.72 16.34 -13.09
CA ARG A 161 -2.08 17.74 -12.94
C ARG A 161 -3.59 17.96 -12.87
N ASP A 162 -4.35 17.14 -13.57
CA ASP A 162 -5.81 17.23 -13.65
C ASP A 162 -6.44 16.16 -12.72
N ILE A 163 -6.63 16.54 -11.46
CA ILE A 163 -7.23 15.65 -10.44
C ILE A 163 -8.71 15.40 -10.73
N ASP A 164 -9.45 16.40 -11.21
CA ASP A 164 -10.87 16.25 -11.57
C ASP A 164 -11.05 15.22 -12.70
N LEU A 165 -10.17 15.23 -13.68
CA LEU A 165 -10.17 14.20 -14.73
C LEU A 165 -9.90 12.81 -14.15
N LEU A 166 -8.92 12.67 -13.26
CA LEU A 166 -8.60 11.40 -12.62
C LEU A 166 -9.81 10.85 -11.84
N GLU A 167 -10.44 11.69 -11.00
CA GLU A 167 -11.62 11.31 -10.22
C GLU A 167 -12.77 10.81 -11.09
N ARG A 168 -13.02 11.50 -12.21
CA ARG A 168 -14.04 11.11 -13.19
C ARG A 168 -13.70 9.79 -13.89
N ILE A 169 -12.43 9.58 -14.25
CA ILE A 169 -11.97 8.31 -14.83
C ILE A 169 -12.20 7.19 -13.82
N VAL A 170 -11.82 7.37 -12.56
CA VAL A 170 -12.03 6.39 -11.50
C VAL A 170 -13.52 6.10 -11.31
N ALA A 171 -14.36 7.13 -11.25
CA ALA A 171 -15.82 6.96 -11.15
C ALA A 171 -16.38 6.18 -12.35
N TYR A 172 -15.92 6.48 -13.56
CA TYR A 172 -16.31 5.74 -14.76
C TYR A 172 -15.91 4.25 -14.67
N VAL A 173 -14.67 3.97 -14.27
CA VAL A 173 -14.17 2.60 -14.12
C VAL A 173 -15.00 1.83 -13.08
N MET A 174 -15.25 2.45 -11.92
CA MET A 174 -16.06 1.85 -10.85
C MET A 174 -17.50 1.56 -11.30
N ALA A 175 -18.12 2.47 -12.05
CA ALA A 175 -19.47 2.28 -12.58
C ALA A 175 -19.56 1.16 -13.66
N ASN A 176 -18.40 0.77 -14.24
CA ASN A 176 -18.31 -0.24 -15.29
C ASN A 176 -17.58 -1.51 -14.85
N ILE A 177 -17.46 -1.78 -13.54
CA ILE A 177 -16.86 -3.01 -13.03
C ILE A 177 -17.57 -4.23 -13.63
N GLY A 178 -16.79 -5.20 -14.09
CA GLY A 178 -17.30 -6.42 -14.74
C GLY A 178 -17.57 -6.28 -16.24
N THR A 179 -17.35 -5.09 -16.82
CA THR A 179 -17.43 -4.90 -18.27
C THR A 179 -16.05 -4.66 -18.88
N THR A 180 -15.91 -4.88 -20.18
CA THR A 180 -14.70 -4.50 -20.90
C THR A 180 -14.72 -3.00 -21.24
N PHE A 181 -13.63 -2.32 -20.98
CA PHE A 181 -13.47 -0.91 -21.38
C PHE A 181 -12.09 -0.66 -22.00
N SER A 182 -11.96 0.44 -22.72
CA SER A 182 -10.70 0.90 -23.32
C SER A 182 -10.55 2.40 -23.14
N ALA A 183 -9.34 2.92 -23.24
CA ALA A 183 -9.09 4.36 -23.21
C ALA A 183 -9.95 5.11 -24.26
N SER A 184 -10.17 4.51 -25.45
CA SER A 184 -11.05 5.09 -26.46
C SER A 184 -12.52 5.10 -26.05
N SER A 185 -13.02 4.12 -25.29
CA SER A 185 -14.42 4.15 -24.78
C SER A 185 -14.59 5.20 -23.68
N VAL A 186 -13.59 5.36 -22.82
CA VAL A 186 -13.57 6.43 -21.81
C VAL A 186 -13.53 7.80 -22.48
N ALA A 187 -12.67 8.00 -23.50
CA ALA A 187 -12.63 9.25 -24.25
C ALA A 187 -13.98 9.60 -24.95
N LYS A 188 -14.69 8.59 -25.49
CA LYS A 188 -16.02 8.78 -26.07
C LYS A 188 -17.05 9.19 -25.01
N PHE A 189 -16.99 8.58 -23.81
CA PHE A 189 -17.85 8.97 -22.70
C PHE A 189 -17.64 10.46 -22.33
N PHE A 190 -16.40 10.90 -22.13
CA PHE A 190 -16.11 12.31 -21.85
C PHE A 190 -16.55 13.24 -22.96
N LYS A 191 -16.42 12.84 -24.23
CA LYS A 191 -16.92 13.62 -25.35
C LYS A 191 -18.44 13.79 -25.31
N SER A 192 -19.19 12.80 -24.86
CA SER A 192 -20.65 12.92 -24.65
C SER A 192 -21.00 13.88 -23.51
N GLU A 193 -20.11 14.08 -22.55
CA GLU A 193 -20.21 15.07 -21.47
C GLU A 193 -19.62 16.45 -21.86
N HIS A 194 -19.43 16.72 -23.17
CA HIS A 194 -18.84 17.95 -23.71
C HIS A 194 -17.39 18.23 -23.28
N ARG A 195 -16.66 17.21 -22.84
CA ARG A 195 -15.24 17.31 -22.50
C ARG A 195 -14.40 16.49 -23.49
N VAL A 196 -13.49 17.15 -24.20
CA VAL A 196 -12.59 16.47 -25.15
C VAL A 196 -11.33 16.04 -24.40
N VAL A 197 -11.14 14.71 -24.27
CA VAL A 197 -9.95 14.09 -23.68
C VAL A 197 -9.36 13.15 -24.72
N ALA A 198 -8.07 13.28 -25.00
CA ALA A 198 -7.39 12.36 -25.90
C ALA A 198 -7.21 10.98 -25.22
N ALA A 199 -7.30 9.90 -26.00
CA ALA A 199 -7.15 8.55 -25.45
C ALA A 199 -5.75 8.32 -24.85
N GLU A 200 -4.73 9.02 -25.34
CA GLU A 200 -3.36 8.97 -24.83
C GLU A 200 -3.21 9.67 -23.46
N THR A 201 -4.20 10.48 -23.07
CA THR A 201 -4.22 11.17 -21.76
C THR A 201 -4.87 10.31 -20.69
N ILE A 202 -5.65 9.31 -21.07
CA ILE A 202 -6.38 8.38 -20.21
C ILE A 202 -5.50 7.16 -19.91
#